data_4e3802979de85b2da0197b05ffc00ae1
#
_entry.id   4e3802979de85b2da0197b05ffc00ae1
#
_cell.length_a   1.000
_cell.length_b   1.000
_cell.length_c   1.000
_cell.angle_alpha   90.00
_cell.angle_beta   90.00
_cell.angle_gamma   90.00
#
_symmetry.space_group_name_H-M   'P 1'
#
loop_
_entity.id
_entity.type
_entity.pdbx_description
1 polymer ?
#
loop_
_entity_poly.entity_id
_entity_poly.type
_entity_poly.pdbx_seq_one_letter_code
_entity_poly.pdbx_strand_id
1 'polypeptide(L)'
;MFGKDHGPNMGVYDRICEALGGRAPEHFVYELFLDEKGEKISKSKGNGITIDQWLTYAPTESLALYMFQKPRTAKKLYFDVIPRAVDEYFLFLAAYEEQDAAQKLANPVWHIHSGNPPRVKMPVTFALLLNLVSASNAHDKDVLWGFISRYAPGATAVTHPKLDELVGYAIRYFDDFVKPTKKFRAADEVERKTLANLSDALAALPANADGDAIQNAALNVARAIERYQDHAKKSPEGGPGV
;
A
#
# COMPACT_ATOMS: atom_id res chain seq x y z
N MET A 1 4.25 -30.80 3.40
CA MET A 1 3.28 -29.75 3.74
C MET A 1 2.01 -29.94 2.90
N PHE A 2 0.83 -29.77 3.48
CA PHE A 2 -0.45 -29.91 2.77
C PHE A 2 -1.55 -29.08 3.43
N GLY A 3 -2.60 -28.76 2.67
CA GLY A 3 -3.78 -28.07 3.18
C GLY A 3 -4.62 -28.97 4.10
N LYS A 4 -5.33 -28.40 5.05
CA LYS A 4 -6.12 -29.15 6.05
C LYS A 4 -7.12 -30.15 5.45
N ASP A 5 -7.55 -29.94 4.21
CA ASP A 5 -8.47 -30.86 3.52
C ASP A 5 -7.91 -32.27 3.34
N HIS A 6 -6.59 -32.41 3.32
CA HIS A 6 -5.91 -33.70 3.23
C HIS A 6 -5.63 -34.37 4.59
N GLY A 7 -5.85 -33.62 5.69
CA GLY A 7 -5.58 -34.10 7.05
C GLY A 7 -6.17 -35.49 7.36
N PRO A 8 -7.46 -35.73 7.06
CA PRO A 8 -8.10 -37.02 7.33
C PRO A 8 -7.42 -38.23 6.62
N ASN A 9 -6.75 -37.97 5.49
CA ASN A 9 -6.13 -39.03 4.67
C ASN A 9 -4.69 -39.36 5.06
N MET A 10 -4.05 -38.57 5.94
CA MET A 10 -2.61 -38.67 6.22
C MET A 10 -2.26 -40.07 6.79
N GLY A 11 -3.03 -40.56 7.75
CA GLY A 11 -2.78 -41.90 8.32
C GLY A 11 -2.89 -43.05 7.31
N VAL A 12 -3.63 -42.86 6.22
CA VAL A 12 -3.69 -43.81 5.10
C VAL A 12 -2.42 -43.70 4.26
N TYR A 13 -1.98 -42.49 3.92
CA TYR A 13 -0.77 -42.27 3.14
C TYR A 13 0.49 -42.73 3.87
N ASP A 14 0.57 -42.55 5.19
CA ASP A 14 1.67 -43.06 6.02
C ASP A 14 1.76 -44.60 5.96
N ARG A 15 0.64 -45.28 6.14
CA ARG A 15 0.58 -46.74 6.05
C ARG A 15 0.95 -47.27 4.67
N ILE A 16 0.55 -46.58 3.60
CA ILE A 16 0.94 -46.93 2.24
C ILE A 16 2.46 -46.77 2.08
N CYS A 17 3.02 -45.66 2.57
CA CYS A 17 4.46 -45.39 2.51
C CYS A 17 5.25 -46.52 3.25
N GLU A 18 4.83 -46.89 4.45
CA GLU A 18 5.44 -47.95 5.25
C GLU A 18 5.32 -49.34 4.58
N ALA A 19 4.13 -49.65 4.00
CA ALA A 19 3.91 -50.91 3.29
C ALA A 19 4.81 -51.04 2.04
N LEU A 20 5.21 -49.90 1.44
CA LEU A 20 6.16 -49.84 0.32
C LEU A 20 7.63 -49.84 0.80
N GLY A 21 7.89 -50.01 2.09
CA GLY A 21 9.24 -50.02 2.67
C GLY A 21 9.84 -48.67 2.92
N GLY A 22 9.06 -47.56 2.80
CA GLY A 22 9.47 -46.20 3.10
C GLY A 22 9.24 -45.83 4.57
N ARG A 23 9.78 -44.70 4.97
CA ARG A 23 9.48 -44.04 6.24
C ARG A 23 8.45 -42.91 6.00
N ALA A 24 7.39 -42.91 6.80
CA ALA A 24 6.41 -41.83 6.76
C ALA A 24 7.07 -40.47 7.00
N PRO A 25 6.75 -39.45 6.19
CA PRO A 25 7.33 -38.10 6.32
C PRO A 25 6.75 -37.34 7.51
N GLU A 26 7.50 -36.37 8.02
CA GLU A 26 6.95 -35.40 8.97
C GLU A 26 5.90 -34.52 8.28
N HIS A 27 4.79 -34.29 8.98
CA HIS A 27 3.64 -33.60 8.44
C HIS A 27 3.54 -32.16 8.95
N PHE A 28 3.30 -31.23 8.01
CA PHE A 28 2.94 -29.84 8.33
C PHE A 28 1.66 -29.47 7.60
N VAL A 29 0.63 -29.18 8.39
CA VAL A 29 -0.70 -28.81 7.92
C VAL A 29 -0.84 -27.28 7.92
N TYR A 30 -1.31 -26.71 6.83
CA TYR A 30 -1.66 -25.28 6.74
C TYR A 30 -3.15 -25.09 6.51
N GLU A 31 -3.66 -23.93 6.97
CA GLU A 31 -5.05 -23.53 6.81
C GLU A 31 -5.35 -23.03 5.41
N LEU A 32 -6.64 -22.97 5.09
CA LEU A 32 -7.14 -22.48 3.81
C LEU A 32 -7.05 -20.96 3.73
N PHE A 33 -6.96 -20.47 2.50
CA PHE A 33 -7.17 -19.06 2.20
C PHE A 33 -8.64 -18.81 1.90
N LEU A 34 -9.11 -17.66 2.39
CA LEU A 34 -10.49 -17.20 2.26
C LEU A 34 -10.52 -15.95 1.37
N ASP A 35 -11.61 -15.76 0.66
CA ASP A 35 -11.85 -14.53 -0.09
C ASP A 35 -12.27 -13.37 0.83
N GLU A 36 -12.59 -12.22 0.25
CA GLU A 36 -13.05 -11.03 0.97
C GLU A 36 -14.27 -11.33 1.86
N LYS A 37 -15.19 -12.19 1.40
CA LYS A 37 -16.41 -12.55 2.12
C LYS A 37 -16.18 -13.61 3.20
N GLY A 38 -14.98 -14.21 3.25
CA GLY A 38 -14.65 -15.29 4.18
C GLY A 38 -15.02 -16.68 3.64
N GLU A 39 -15.28 -16.81 2.33
CA GLU A 39 -15.50 -18.09 1.67
C GLU A 39 -14.17 -18.71 1.24
N LYS A 40 -14.12 -20.04 1.17
CA LYS A 40 -12.94 -20.75 0.67
C LYS A 40 -12.62 -20.34 -0.76
N ILE A 41 -11.36 -19.95 -0.99
CA ILE A 41 -10.86 -19.68 -2.34
C ILE A 41 -10.83 -20.98 -3.16
N SER A 42 -11.35 -20.91 -4.38
CA SER A 42 -11.37 -22.03 -5.31
C SER A 42 -11.13 -21.56 -6.73
N LYS A 43 -10.33 -22.34 -7.49
CA LYS A 43 -10.05 -22.04 -8.90
C LYS A 43 -11.32 -21.98 -9.74
N SER A 44 -12.28 -22.86 -9.46
CA SER A 44 -13.56 -22.91 -10.22
C SER A 44 -14.45 -21.70 -9.95
N LYS A 45 -14.37 -21.08 -8.77
CA LYS A 45 -15.10 -19.85 -8.43
C LYS A 45 -14.39 -18.59 -8.90
N GLY A 46 -13.06 -18.63 -9.12
CA GLY A 46 -12.25 -17.47 -9.48
C GLY A 46 -12.26 -16.36 -8.43
N ASN A 47 -12.53 -16.70 -7.16
CA ASN A 47 -12.72 -15.76 -6.06
C ASN A 47 -11.45 -15.45 -5.25
N GLY A 48 -10.28 -15.84 -5.74
CA GLY A 48 -8.99 -15.55 -5.11
C GLY A 48 -8.09 -14.73 -6.01
N ILE A 49 -7.01 -14.21 -5.44
CA ILE A 49 -5.94 -13.59 -6.22
C ILE A 49 -4.84 -14.61 -6.51
N THR A 50 -4.22 -14.51 -7.68
CA THR A 50 -3.07 -15.31 -8.08
C THR A 50 -1.77 -14.68 -7.56
N ILE A 51 -0.68 -15.47 -7.60
CA ILE A 51 0.66 -14.95 -7.29
C ILE A 51 1.01 -13.79 -8.24
N ASP A 52 0.78 -13.94 -9.53
CA ASP A 52 1.08 -12.91 -10.54
C ASP A 52 0.29 -11.62 -10.29
N GLN A 53 -0.98 -11.75 -9.89
CA GLN A 53 -1.78 -10.59 -9.51
C GLN A 53 -1.23 -9.89 -8.26
N TRP A 54 -0.77 -10.64 -7.26
CA TRP A 54 -0.10 -10.03 -6.10
C TRP A 54 1.16 -9.28 -6.52
N LEU A 55 2.02 -9.91 -7.30
CA LEU A 55 3.31 -9.36 -7.75
C LEU A 55 3.15 -8.15 -8.69
N THR A 56 1.98 -7.93 -9.25
CA THR A 56 1.66 -6.70 -9.98
C THR A 56 1.66 -5.47 -9.07
N TYR A 57 1.30 -5.64 -7.79
CA TYR A 57 1.07 -4.53 -6.85
C TYR A 57 1.98 -4.52 -5.62
N ALA A 58 2.82 -5.55 -5.46
CA ALA A 58 3.66 -5.68 -4.26
C ALA A 58 4.89 -6.56 -4.51
N PRO A 59 5.98 -6.37 -3.74
CA PRO A 59 7.17 -7.20 -3.84
C PRO A 59 6.91 -8.63 -3.34
N THR A 60 7.68 -9.58 -3.87
CA THR A 60 7.62 -11.01 -3.54
C THR A 60 7.76 -11.26 -2.04
N GLU A 61 8.61 -10.51 -1.37
CA GLU A 61 8.90 -10.64 0.05
C GLU A 61 7.68 -10.38 0.93
N SER A 62 6.80 -9.47 0.51
CA SER A 62 5.54 -9.20 1.21
C SER A 62 4.59 -10.39 1.16
N LEU A 63 4.51 -11.07 0.01
CA LEU A 63 3.75 -12.30 -0.13
C LEU A 63 4.38 -13.44 0.69
N ALA A 64 5.71 -13.60 0.62
CA ALA A 64 6.44 -14.62 1.36
C ALA A 64 6.19 -14.48 2.87
N LEU A 65 6.28 -13.25 3.41
CA LEU A 65 5.95 -12.98 4.81
C LEU A 65 4.49 -13.30 5.12
N TYR A 66 3.57 -12.85 4.28
CA TYR A 66 2.14 -13.08 4.46
C TYR A 66 1.81 -14.58 4.50
N MET A 67 2.45 -15.38 3.64
CA MET A 67 2.27 -16.83 3.61
C MET A 67 2.92 -17.52 4.83
N PHE A 68 4.11 -17.07 5.23
CA PHE A 68 4.87 -17.66 6.34
C PHE A 68 4.21 -17.45 7.70
N GLN A 69 3.64 -16.26 7.95
CA GLN A 69 3.03 -15.96 9.24
C GLN A 69 1.78 -16.79 9.51
N LYS A 70 1.64 -17.30 10.76
CA LYS A 70 0.45 -18.00 11.26
C LYS A 70 -0.14 -19.00 10.26
N PRO A 71 0.62 -19.97 9.76
CA PRO A 71 0.16 -20.85 8.68
C PRO A 71 -1.00 -21.77 9.08
N ARG A 72 -1.25 -21.94 10.39
CA ARG A 72 -2.36 -22.75 10.93
C ARG A 72 -3.64 -21.92 11.18
N THR A 73 -3.67 -20.68 10.73
CA THR A 73 -4.84 -19.79 10.86
C THR A 73 -5.35 -19.43 9.48
N ALA A 74 -6.65 -19.57 9.25
CA ALA A 74 -7.27 -19.15 8.00
C ALA A 74 -7.07 -17.66 7.77
N LYS A 75 -6.65 -17.28 6.56
CA LYS A 75 -6.37 -15.90 6.18
C LYS A 75 -7.17 -15.51 4.96
N LYS A 76 -7.61 -14.26 4.96
CA LYS A 76 -8.23 -13.67 3.78
C LYS A 76 -7.17 -13.30 2.76
N LEU A 77 -7.33 -13.68 1.50
CA LEU A 77 -6.40 -13.40 0.41
C LEU A 77 -7.15 -12.67 -0.73
N TYR A 78 -7.14 -11.35 -0.68
CA TYR A 78 -7.77 -10.44 -1.65
C TYR A 78 -6.95 -9.13 -1.73
N PHE A 79 -7.26 -8.25 -2.68
CA PHE A 79 -6.38 -7.12 -2.98
C PHE A 79 -6.15 -6.16 -1.80
N ASP A 80 -7.15 -5.88 -0.97
CA ASP A 80 -7.00 -4.92 0.14
C ASP A 80 -6.06 -5.38 1.26
N VAL A 81 -5.64 -6.67 1.29
CA VAL A 81 -4.63 -7.11 2.25
C VAL A 81 -3.21 -6.76 1.82
N ILE A 82 -3.00 -6.46 0.53
CA ILE A 82 -1.68 -6.21 -0.05
C ILE A 82 -0.98 -5.01 0.60
N PRO A 83 -1.60 -3.82 0.72
CA PRO A 83 -0.93 -2.67 1.32
C PRO A 83 -0.44 -2.93 2.74
N ARG A 84 -1.26 -3.59 3.54
CA ARG A 84 -0.91 -3.96 4.90
C ARG A 84 0.22 -4.99 4.95
N ALA A 85 0.20 -5.99 4.08
CA ALA A 85 1.25 -7.00 4.01
C ALA A 85 2.62 -6.41 3.62
N VAL A 86 2.61 -5.39 2.74
CA VAL A 86 3.83 -4.65 2.37
C VAL A 86 4.38 -3.89 3.58
N ASP A 87 3.53 -3.11 4.26
CA ASP A 87 3.98 -2.33 5.42
C ASP A 87 4.45 -3.24 6.56
N GLU A 88 3.76 -4.36 6.79
CA GLU A 88 4.15 -5.35 7.80
C GLU A 88 5.53 -5.99 7.49
N TYR A 89 5.81 -6.27 6.22
CA TYR A 89 7.13 -6.77 5.83
C TYR A 89 8.24 -5.77 6.17
N PHE A 90 8.09 -4.50 5.81
CA PHE A 90 9.11 -3.49 6.11
C PHE A 90 9.22 -3.19 7.61
N LEU A 91 8.13 -3.30 8.36
CA LEU A 91 8.15 -3.19 9.82
C LEU A 91 8.99 -4.30 10.46
N PHE A 92 8.79 -5.57 10.06
CA PHE A 92 9.62 -6.68 10.55
C PHE A 92 11.07 -6.55 10.12
N LEU A 93 11.32 -6.07 8.91
CA LEU A 93 12.66 -5.84 8.39
C LEU A 93 13.40 -4.75 9.17
N ALA A 94 12.74 -3.64 9.48
CA ALA A 94 13.30 -2.57 10.29
C ALA A 94 13.57 -3.04 11.73
N ALA A 95 12.63 -3.76 12.34
CA ALA A 95 12.82 -4.32 13.68
C ALA A 95 13.99 -5.30 13.74
N TYR A 96 14.25 -6.04 12.68
CA TYR A 96 15.34 -7.02 12.63
C TYR A 96 16.72 -6.38 12.85
N GLU A 97 16.94 -5.16 12.40
CA GLU A 97 18.22 -4.44 12.57
C GLU A 97 18.59 -4.24 14.05
N GLU A 98 17.60 -3.95 14.89
CA GLU A 98 17.76 -3.61 16.31
C GLU A 98 17.68 -4.84 17.25
N GLN A 99 17.36 -6.02 16.74
CA GLN A 99 17.11 -7.23 17.52
C GLN A 99 18.40 -7.95 17.91
N ASP A 100 18.38 -8.63 19.07
CA ASP A 100 19.42 -9.58 19.47
C ASP A 100 19.35 -10.89 18.65
N ALA A 101 20.29 -11.80 18.87
CA ALA A 101 20.40 -13.04 18.11
C ALA A 101 19.16 -13.95 18.25
N ALA A 102 18.57 -14.05 19.44
CA ALA A 102 17.40 -14.88 19.69
C ALA A 102 16.14 -14.27 19.05
N GLN A 103 15.97 -12.96 19.16
CA GLN A 103 14.90 -12.22 18.54
C GLN A 103 15.00 -12.26 17.01
N LYS A 104 16.21 -12.15 16.45
CA LYS A 104 16.47 -12.27 14.99
C LYS A 104 16.03 -13.64 14.47
N LEU A 105 16.37 -14.71 15.20
CA LEU A 105 15.94 -16.07 14.83
C LEU A 105 14.42 -16.24 14.90
N ALA A 106 13.74 -15.55 15.81
CA ALA A 106 12.29 -15.57 15.93
C ALA A 106 11.58 -14.66 14.91
N ASN A 107 12.30 -13.71 14.28
CA ASN A 107 11.73 -12.80 13.32
C ASN A 107 11.46 -13.48 11.98
N PRO A 108 10.24 -13.42 11.43
CA PRO A 108 9.89 -14.10 10.19
C PRO A 108 10.73 -13.66 8.99
N VAL A 109 11.27 -12.44 8.94
CA VAL A 109 12.11 -12.01 7.81
C VAL A 109 13.42 -12.80 7.73
N TRP A 110 13.96 -13.28 8.86
CA TRP A 110 15.12 -14.18 8.85
C TRP A 110 14.85 -15.45 8.05
N HIS A 111 13.68 -16.04 8.24
CA HIS A 111 13.29 -17.30 7.61
C HIS A 111 13.02 -17.12 6.11
N ILE A 112 12.25 -16.09 5.71
CA ILE A 112 11.92 -15.87 4.30
C ILE A 112 13.14 -15.45 3.46
N HIS A 113 14.19 -14.93 4.10
CA HIS A 113 15.46 -14.58 3.48
C HIS A 113 16.58 -15.60 3.73
N SER A 114 16.26 -16.79 4.21
CA SER A 114 17.24 -17.86 4.47
C SER A 114 18.40 -17.40 5.35
N GLY A 115 18.13 -16.59 6.36
CA GLY A 115 19.13 -16.09 7.31
C GLY A 115 19.85 -14.82 6.92
N ASN A 116 19.57 -14.24 5.76
CA ASN A 116 20.26 -13.05 5.24
C ASN A 116 19.28 -11.95 4.78
N PRO A 117 18.49 -11.33 5.68
CA PRO A 117 17.60 -10.24 5.31
C PRO A 117 18.36 -9.03 4.78
N PRO A 118 17.85 -8.34 3.77
CA PRO A 118 18.47 -7.13 3.23
C PRO A 118 18.34 -5.96 4.22
N ARG A 119 19.33 -5.07 4.18
CA ARG A 119 19.25 -3.80 4.91
C ARG A 119 18.57 -2.76 4.04
N VAL A 120 17.36 -2.39 4.37
CA VAL A 120 16.57 -1.42 3.61
C VAL A 120 15.97 -0.39 4.56
N LYS A 121 16.23 0.88 4.29
CA LYS A 121 15.57 1.99 5.00
C LYS A 121 14.35 2.43 4.21
N MET A 122 13.20 2.39 4.88
CA MET A 122 11.93 2.86 4.32
C MET A 122 11.46 4.09 5.12
N PRO A 123 11.70 5.29 4.58
CA PRO A 123 11.33 6.52 5.28
C PRO A 123 9.83 6.81 5.29
N VAL A 124 9.06 6.14 4.43
CA VAL A 124 7.61 6.26 4.31
C VAL A 124 6.98 4.88 4.17
N THR A 125 5.75 4.72 4.64
CA THR A 125 4.98 3.47 4.52
C THR A 125 4.29 3.37 3.15
N PHE A 126 3.93 2.15 2.74
CA PHE A 126 3.16 1.94 1.52
C PHE A 126 1.76 2.58 1.61
N ALA A 127 1.13 2.51 2.78
CA ALA A 127 -0.13 3.21 3.04
C ALA A 127 0.00 4.72 2.84
N LEU A 128 1.10 5.35 3.26
CA LEU A 128 1.35 6.77 3.00
C LEU A 128 1.53 7.05 1.51
N LEU A 129 2.25 6.18 0.77
CA LEU A 129 2.38 6.32 -0.68
C LEU A 129 1.01 6.28 -1.38
N LEU A 130 0.14 5.35 -1.01
CA LEU A 130 -1.23 5.27 -1.56
C LEU A 130 -2.04 6.54 -1.26
N ASN A 131 -1.90 7.09 -0.05
CA ASN A 131 -2.55 8.36 0.30
C ASN A 131 -2.01 9.53 -0.53
N LEU A 132 -0.70 9.59 -0.74
CA LEU A 132 -0.07 10.64 -1.57
C LEU A 132 -0.52 10.53 -3.03
N VAL A 133 -0.51 9.34 -3.62
CA VAL A 133 -1.03 9.09 -4.97
C VAL A 133 -2.49 9.51 -5.07
N SER A 134 -3.30 9.13 -4.07
CA SER A 134 -4.72 9.46 -4.04
C SER A 134 -4.98 10.96 -3.92
N ALA A 135 -4.21 11.67 -3.10
CA ALA A 135 -4.38 13.11 -2.89
C ALA A 135 -3.88 13.94 -4.08
N SER A 136 -2.74 13.54 -4.67
CA SER A 136 -2.13 14.24 -5.79
C SER A 136 -2.69 13.83 -7.15
N ASN A 137 -3.43 12.71 -7.20
CA ASN A 137 -3.84 12.05 -8.45
C ASN A 137 -2.65 11.81 -9.40
N ALA A 138 -1.48 11.48 -8.82
CA ALA A 138 -0.24 11.30 -9.56
C ALA A 138 -0.28 9.99 -10.37
N HIS A 139 -0.01 10.09 -11.66
CA HIS A 139 0.15 8.96 -12.57
C HIS A 139 1.61 8.72 -12.96
N ASP A 140 2.49 9.58 -12.46
CA ASP A 140 3.91 9.63 -12.76
C ASP A 140 4.73 9.54 -11.48
N LYS A 141 5.83 8.79 -11.52
CA LYS A 141 6.75 8.63 -10.40
C LYS A 141 7.39 9.94 -9.99
N ASP A 142 7.77 10.79 -10.95
CA ASP A 142 8.48 12.05 -10.68
C ASP A 142 7.59 13.01 -9.87
N VAL A 143 6.32 13.08 -10.22
CA VAL A 143 5.33 13.87 -9.44
C VAL A 143 5.23 13.32 -8.03
N LEU A 144 5.14 12.00 -7.85
CA LEU A 144 5.04 11.39 -6.53
C LEU A 144 6.32 11.58 -5.70
N TRP A 145 7.50 11.50 -6.33
CA TRP A 145 8.77 11.79 -5.68
C TRP A 145 8.86 13.25 -5.20
N GLY A 146 8.27 14.20 -5.92
CA GLY A 146 8.15 15.59 -5.47
C GLY A 146 7.40 15.74 -4.15
N PHE A 147 6.39 14.89 -3.90
CA PHE A 147 5.70 14.85 -2.60
C PHE A 147 6.51 14.06 -1.55
N ILE A 148 7.10 12.92 -1.91
CA ILE A 148 7.89 12.09 -1.00
C ILE A 148 9.05 12.87 -0.40
N SER A 149 9.74 13.70 -1.18
CA SER A 149 10.88 14.51 -0.71
C SER A 149 10.54 15.46 0.44
N ARG A 150 9.28 15.85 0.59
CA ARG A 150 8.82 16.66 1.73
C ARG A 150 8.71 15.87 3.03
N TYR A 151 8.39 14.58 2.96
CA TYR A 151 8.31 13.67 4.12
C TYR A 151 9.65 13.03 4.44
N ALA A 152 10.50 12.84 3.44
CA ALA A 152 11.80 12.21 3.55
C ALA A 152 12.87 13.07 2.84
N PRO A 153 13.31 14.19 3.44
CA PRO A 153 14.32 15.06 2.85
C PRO A 153 15.59 14.29 2.52
N GLY A 154 16.11 14.44 1.30
CA GLY A 154 17.31 13.74 0.81
C GLY A 154 17.06 12.32 0.27
N ALA A 155 15.86 11.78 0.37
CA ALA A 155 15.51 10.54 -0.31
C ALA A 155 15.26 10.80 -1.81
N THR A 156 15.83 9.92 -2.64
CA THR A 156 15.65 9.93 -4.10
C THR A 156 15.47 8.50 -4.61
N ALA A 157 14.99 8.33 -5.83
CA ALA A 157 14.89 7.03 -6.48
C ALA A 157 16.23 6.28 -6.52
N VAL A 158 17.34 7.00 -6.64
CA VAL A 158 18.71 6.43 -6.68
C VAL A 158 19.16 5.97 -5.30
N THR A 159 18.93 6.78 -4.27
CA THR A 159 19.37 6.46 -2.88
C THR A 159 18.45 5.45 -2.19
N HIS A 160 17.20 5.33 -2.65
CA HIS A 160 16.17 4.44 -2.08
C HIS A 160 15.47 3.60 -3.18
N PRO A 161 16.19 2.67 -3.85
CA PRO A 161 15.63 1.91 -4.98
C PRO A 161 14.43 1.04 -4.61
N LYS A 162 14.38 0.51 -3.38
CA LYS A 162 13.20 -0.24 -2.90
C LYS A 162 11.98 0.67 -2.68
N LEU A 163 12.18 1.91 -2.28
CA LEU A 163 11.10 2.89 -2.21
C LEU A 163 10.61 3.25 -3.61
N ASP A 164 11.52 3.40 -4.58
CA ASP A 164 11.13 3.66 -5.99
C ASP A 164 10.32 2.51 -6.60
N GLU A 165 10.65 1.27 -6.24
CA GLU A 165 9.85 0.10 -6.59
C GLU A 165 8.42 0.21 -6.01
N LEU A 166 8.31 0.56 -4.72
CA LEU A 166 7.00 0.75 -4.05
C LEU A 166 6.20 1.91 -4.63
N VAL A 167 6.84 2.98 -5.06
CA VAL A 167 6.19 4.09 -5.79
C VAL A 167 5.48 3.57 -7.03
N GLY A 168 6.15 2.72 -7.82
CA GLY A 168 5.53 2.09 -8.98
C GLY A 168 4.34 1.17 -8.64
N TYR A 169 4.45 0.40 -7.56
CA TYR A 169 3.34 -0.43 -7.08
C TYR A 169 2.16 0.42 -6.58
N ALA A 170 2.42 1.51 -5.86
CA ALA A 170 1.39 2.39 -5.34
C ALA A 170 0.58 3.06 -6.46
N ILE A 171 1.24 3.51 -7.52
CA ILE A 171 0.58 4.10 -8.70
C ILE A 171 -0.33 3.06 -9.37
N ARG A 172 0.18 1.85 -9.65
CA ARG A 172 -0.63 0.79 -10.26
C ARG A 172 -1.83 0.40 -9.39
N TYR A 173 -1.61 0.20 -8.09
CA TYR A 173 -2.68 -0.13 -7.15
C TYR A 173 -3.76 0.96 -7.13
N PHE A 174 -3.34 2.22 -7.13
CA PHE A 174 -4.25 3.36 -7.18
C PHE A 174 -5.07 3.39 -8.47
N ASP A 175 -4.43 3.26 -9.63
CA ASP A 175 -5.11 3.31 -10.93
C ASP A 175 -6.15 2.21 -11.08
N ASP A 176 -5.85 0.99 -10.60
CA ASP A 176 -6.68 -0.18 -10.79
C ASP A 176 -7.80 -0.31 -9.74
N PHE A 177 -7.55 0.06 -8.48
CA PHE A 177 -8.50 -0.19 -7.38
C PHE A 177 -9.09 1.07 -6.75
N VAL A 178 -8.32 2.14 -6.61
CA VAL A 178 -8.78 3.32 -5.89
C VAL A 178 -9.47 4.32 -6.82
N LYS A 179 -8.83 4.64 -7.92
CA LYS A 179 -9.33 5.62 -8.90
C LYS A 179 -10.71 5.29 -9.46
N PRO A 180 -11.02 4.02 -9.85
CA PRO A 180 -12.35 3.68 -10.37
C PRO A 180 -13.47 3.82 -9.34
N THR A 181 -13.13 3.74 -8.04
CA THR A 181 -14.11 3.84 -6.95
C THR A 181 -14.29 5.27 -6.44
N LYS A 182 -13.41 6.21 -6.85
CA LYS A 182 -13.51 7.61 -6.46
C LYS A 182 -14.79 8.23 -7.00
N LYS A 183 -15.60 8.76 -6.09
CA LYS A 183 -16.77 9.57 -6.42
C LYS A 183 -16.42 11.04 -6.21
N PHE A 184 -16.39 11.79 -7.30
CA PHE A 184 -16.22 13.24 -7.26
C PHE A 184 -17.60 13.89 -7.20
N ARG A 185 -17.83 14.75 -6.21
CA ARG A 185 -18.98 15.63 -6.23
C ARG A 185 -18.72 16.79 -7.19
N ALA A 186 -19.76 17.35 -7.79
CA ALA A 186 -19.64 18.57 -8.55
C ALA A 186 -19.20 19.73 -7.62
N ALA A 187 -18.30 20.57 -8.09
CA ALA A 187 -17.89 21.77 -7.39
C ALA A 187 -19.10 22.72 -7.23
N ASP A 188 -19.29 23.27 -6.05
CA ASP A 188 -20.26 24.32 -5.83
C ASP A 188 -19.80 25.65 -6.50
N GLU A 189 -20.63 26.69 -6.40
CA GLU A 189 -20.36 27.97 -7.07
C GLU A 189 -19.10 28.64 -6.53
N VAL A 190 -18.89 28.59 -5.21
CA VAL A 190 -17.70 29.17 -4.55
C VAL A 190 -16.45 28.42 -4.97
N GLU A 191 -16.51 27.11 -5.00
CA GLU A 191 -15.39 26.26 -5.42
C GLU A 191 -15.05 26.45 -6.90
N ARG A 192 -16.05 26.57 -7.78
CA ARG A 192 -15.84 26.87 -9.21
C ARG A 192 -15.15 28.20 -9.41
N LYS A 193 -15.58 29.24 -8.69
CA LYS A 193 -14.95 30.55 -8.72
C LYS A 193 -13.51 30.50 -8.22
N THR A 194 -13.27 29.74 -7.18
CA THR A 194 -11.94 29.51 -6.62
C THR A 194 -11.02 28.81 -7.60
N LEU A 195 -11.50 27.75 -8.25
CA LEU A 195 -10.74 27.01 -9.25
C LEU A 195 -10.43 27.90 -10.47
N ALA A 196 -11.35 28.78 -10.89
CA ALA A 196 -11.10 29.76 -11.95
C ALA A 196 -9.99 30.75 -11.52
N ASN A 197 -10.09 31.33 -10.32
CA ASN A 197 -9.05 32.21 -9.78
C ASN A 197 -7.68 31.55 -9.68
N LEU A 198 -7.64 30.25 -9.29
CA LEU A 198 -6.41 29.48 -9.26
C LEU A 198 -5.84 29.25 -10.66
N SER A 199 -6.69 28.89 -11.63
CA SER A 199 -6.30 28.77 -13.04
C SER A 199 -5.70 30.05 -13.59
N ASP A 200 -6.34 31.18 -13.33
CA ASP A 200 -5.86 32.49 -13.77
C ASP A 200 -4.54 32.88 -13.11
N ALA A 201 -4.41 32.63 -11.80
CA ALA A 201 -3.16 32.88 -11.06
C ALA A 201 -1.99 32.03 -11.57
N LEU A 202 -2.25 30.78 -11.92
CA LEU A 202 -1.23 29.90 -12.50
C LEU A 202 -0.88 30.29 -13.94
N ALA A 203 -1.88 30.66 -14.75
CA ALA A 203 -1.67 31.14 -16.13
C ALA A 203 -0.88 32.45 -16.22
N ALA A 204 -0.94 33.26 -15.16
CA ALA A 204 -0.19 34.51 -15.07
C ALA A 204 1.29 34.33 -14.70
N LEU A 205 1.70 33.12 -14.30
CA LEU A 205 3.09 32.82 -13.99
C LEU A 205 3.93 32.76 -15.29
N PRO A 206 5.23 33.15 -15.22
CA PRO A 206 6.15 32.94 -16.32
C PRO A 206 6.29 31.46 -16.70
N ALA A 207 6.53 31.17 -17.98
CA ALA A 207 6.70 29.78 -18.45
C ALA A 207 7.85 29.02 -17.77
N ASN A 208 8.80 29.71 -17.17
CA ASN A 208 9.92 29.17 -16.40
C ASN A 208 9.76 29.34 -14.89
N ALA A 209 8.53 29.54 -14.40
CA ALA A 209 8.26 29.63 -12.97
C ALA A 209 8.73 28.37 -12.25
N ASP A 210 9.44 28.55 -11.17
CA ASP A 210 9.89 27.46 -10.30
C ASP A 210 8.75 26.91 -9.41
N GLY A 211 9.03 25.80 -8.71
CA GLY A 211 8.04 25.17 -7.82
C GLY A 211 7.57 26.09 -6.68
N ASP A 212 8.43 26.99 -6.21
CA ASP A 212 8.10 27.92 -5.13
C ASP A 212 7.13 29.01 -5.61
N ALA A 213 7.32 29.52 -6.83
CA ALA A 213 6.40 30.48 -7.44
C ALA A 213 5.01 29.88 -7.67
N ILE A 214 4.95 28.63 -8.16
CA ILE A 214 3.69 27.89 -8.35
C ILE A 214 3.00 27.65 -7.00
N GLN A 215 3.75 27.23 -5.99
CA GLN A 215 3.21 26.99 -4.65
C GLN A 215 2.68 28.27 -4.01
N ASN A 216 3.41 29.38 -4.12
CA ASN A 216 3.00 30.67 -3.58
C ASN A 216 1.72 31.21 -4.26
N ALA A 217 1.58 31.05 -5.56
CA ALA A 217 0.36 31.41 -6.29
C ALA A 217 -0.85 30.60 -5.75
N ALA A 218 -0.71 29.27 -5.60
CA ALA A 218 -1.75 28.42 -5.06
C ALA A 218 -2.11 28.78 -3.60
N LEU A 219 -1.12 29.03 -2.75
CA LEU A 219 -1.33 29.43 -1.35
C LEU A 219 -2.03 30.78 -1.22
N ASN A 220 -1.74 31.73 -2.09
CA ASN A 220 -2.39 33.03 -2.08
C ASN A 220 -3.89 32.92 -2.40
N VAL A 221 -4.27 32.06 -3.35
CA VAL A 221 -5.68 31.76 -3.65
C VAL A 221 -6.34 31.06 -2.46
N ALA A 222 -5.70 30.05 -1.87
CA ALA A 222 -6.23 29.35 -0.70
C ALA A 222 -6.47 30.28 0.50
N ARG A 223 -5.52 31.14 0.83
CA ARG A 223 -5.64 32.14 1.92
C ARG A 223 -6.75 33.17 1.67
N ALA A 224 -7.00 33.51 0.43
CA ALA A 224 -8.12 34.42 0.09
C ALA A 224 -9.47 33.77 0.43
N ILE A 225 -9.60 32.45 0.25
CA ILE A 225 -10.81 31.69 0.58
C ILE A 225 -11.00 31.57 2.10
N GLU A 226 -9.94 31.23 2.83
CA GLU A 226 -9.98 31.14 4.30
C GLU A 226 -10.44 32.46 4.92
N ARG A 227 -9.90 33.60 4.46
CA ARG A 227 -10.33 34.93 4.89
C ARG A 227 -11.81 35.17 4.62
N TYR A 228 -12.30 34.75 3.46
CA TYR A 228 -13.71 34.91 3.10
C TYR A 228 -14.60 34.04 4.02
N GLN A 229 -14.22 32.81 4.29
CA GLN A 229 -14.95 31.91 5.18
C GLN A 229 -14.95 32.43 6.63
N ASP A 230 -13.85 32.98 7.10
CA ASP A 230 -13.75 33.59 8.45
C ASP A 230 -14.60 34.86 8.58
N HIS A 231 -14.67 35.67 7.54
CA HIS A 231 -15.57 36.82 7.51
C HIS A 231 -17.04 36.40 7.51
N ALA A 232 -17.41 35.38 6.74
CA ALA A 232 -18.76 34.85 6.70
C ALA A 232 -19.21 34.25 8.05
N LYS A 233 -18.29 33.65 8.81
CA LYS A 233 -18.56 33.13 10.16
C LYS A 233 -18.66 34.21 11.24
N LYS A 234 -18.04 35.37 11.05
CA LYS A 234 -18.01 36.47 12.01
C LYS A 234 -19.13 37.47 11.83
N SER A 235 -19.91 37.39 10.76
CA SER A 235 -21.11 38.24 10.55
C SER A 235 -22.34 37.52 11.10
N PRO A 236 -22.89 37.93 12.25
CA PRO A 236 -24.06 37.24 12.87
C PRO A 236 -25.38 37.51 12.09
N GLU A 237 -25.37 38.38 11.10
CA GLU A 237 -26.52 38.72 10.28
C GLU A 237 -26.08 38.68 8.82
N GLY A 238 -26.18 37.59 8.22
CA GLY A 238 -25.83 37.63 6.82
C GLY A 238 -25.94 36.29 6.19
N GLY A 239 -27.12 35.90 5.92
CA GLY A 239 -27.38 35.33 4.62
C GLY A 239 -26.90 36.38 3.59
N PRO A 240 -26.46 35.95 2.36
CA PRO A 240 -26.04 36.85 1.33
C PRO A 240 -27.19 37.82 1.06
N GLY A 241 -27.06 39.01 1.58
CA GLY A 241 -27.92 40.09 1.24
C GLY A 241 -27.61 40.45 -0.21
N VAL A 242 -28.63 40.26 -1.04
CA VAL A 242 -28.94 40.87 -2.32
C VAL A 242 -27.76 41.15 -3.22
#